data_d4163c9a423ff5badc7d4143ae6d7bba
#
_entry.id   d4163c9a423ff5badc7d4143ae6d7bba
#
_cell.length_a   1.000
_cell.length_b   1.000
_cell.length_c   1.000
_cell.angle_alpha   90.00
_cell.angle_beta   90.00
_cell.angle_gamma   90.00
#
_symmetry.space_group_name_H-M   'P 1'
#
loop_
_entity.id
_entity.type
_entity.pdbx_description
1 polymer ?
#
loop_
_entity_poly.entity_id
_entity_poly.type
_entity_poly.pdbx_seq_one_letter_code
_entity_poly.pdbx_strand_id
1 'polypeptide(L)'
;VCSSDLDEAISKKCNLVVCFHPILFSGIKKITGKNYVERAILKAIKNDIAIYAVHTALDNHQKGVNKIFCDALGLKHSKVLIPKENYIQKLVTYTIPENVEKLRNALFDAGAGTIGNYEDCSFNSKGIGTYMGNENSNPEIGERFEFVENEEIKIEMTFEKHLQGKILKALFKNHVYEEVAYEIYQLENKHQNIGLGRVGEFENPLSETEFLQLVKEKLQCDGIRHSAFTGKSIKKVAVLGGSGSFAIKNAISSGADA
;
A
#
# COMPACT_ATOMS: atom_id res chain seq x y z
N VAL A 1 -10.35 -20.62 -4.79
CA VAL A 1 -10.14 -21.44 -6.01
C VAL A 1 -10.28 -22.90 -5.64
N CYS A 2 -11.12 -23.61 -6.34
CA CYS A 2 -11.33 -25.05 -6.18
C CYS A 2 -11.02 -25.78 -7.50
N SER A 3 -11.21 -27.11 -7.50
CA SER A 3 -10.91 -27.94 -8.69
C SER A 3 -11.79 -27.59 -9.88
N SER A 4 -13.07 -27.26 -9.64
CA SER A 4 -14.02 -26.84 -10.69
C SER A 4 -13.66 -25.52 -11.34
N ASP A 5 -13.15 -24.54 -10.58
CA ASP A 5 -12.70 -23.26 -11.11
C ASP A 5 -11.53 -23.46 -12.10
N LEU A 6 -10.63 -24.41 -11.78
CA LEU A 6 -9.53 -24.76 -12.67
C LEU A 6 -10.00 -25.56 -13.90
N ASP A 7 -11.02 -26.42 -13.77
CA ASP A 7 -11.60 -27.11 -14.92
C ASP A 7 -12.24 -26.12 -15.89
N GLU A 8 -12.92 -25.10 -15.37
CA GLU A 8 -13.44 -24.00 -16.20
C GLU A 8 -12.31 -23.19 -16.87
N ALA A 9 -11.27 -22.84 -16.12
CA ALA A 9 -10.12 -22.13 -16.67
C ALA A 9 -9.43 -22.92 -17.81
N ILE A 10 -9.27 -24.23 -17.63
CA ILE A 10 -8.71 -25.12 -18.66
C ILE A 10 -9.61 -25.16 -19.88
N SER A 11 -10.92 -25.34 -19.70
CA SER A 11 -11.87 -25.41 -20.81
C SER A 11 -11.93 -24.11 -21.62
N LYS A 12 -11.75 -22.98 -20.95
CA LYS A 12 -11.68 -21.62 -21.53
C LYS A 12 -10.26 -21.24 -22.02
N LYS A 13 -9.28 -22.14 -21.91
CA LYS A 13 -7.89 -21.89 -22.28
C LYS A 13 -7.26 -20.69 -21.60
N CYS A 14 -7.61 -20.45 -20.34
CA CYS A 14 -7.03 -19.38 -19.52
C CYS A 14 -5.67 -19.85 -18.97
N ASN A 15 -4.70 -18.93 -18.94
CA ASN A 15 -3.38 -19.13 -18.33
C ASN A 15 -3.21 -18.40 -16.99
N LEU A 16 -4.23 -17.66 -16.56
CA LEU A 16 -4.26 -16.93 -15.29
C LEU A 16 -5.63 -17.04 -14.65
N VAL A 17 -5.66 -17.36 -13.36
CA VAL A 17 -6.83 -17.27 -12.50
C VAL A 17 -6.60 -16.18 -11.46
N VAL A 18 -7.44 -15.15 -11.46
CA VAL A 18 -7.43 -14.10 -10.43
C VAL A 18 -8.50 -14.43 -9.40
N CYS A 19 -8.13 -14.50 -8.13
CA CYS A 19 -9.03 -14.81 -7.04
C CYS A 19 -8.84 -13.87 -5.84
N PHE A 20 -9.85 -13.79 -4.98
CA PHE A 20 -9.74 -12.99 -3.75
C PHE A 20 -8.89 -13.74 -2.71
N HIS A 21 -9.31 -14.95 -2.33
CA HIS A 21 -8.61 -15.75 -1.32
C HIS A 21 -7.48 -16.57 -1.93
N PRO A 22 -6.31 -16.63 -1.30
CA PRO A 22 -5.24 -17.53 -1.73
C PRO A 22 -5.65 -18.99 -1.54
N ILE A 23 -5.21 -19.86 -2.43
CA ILE A 23 -5.40 -21.31 -2.28
C ILE A 23 -4.50 -21.88 -1.17
N LEU A 24 -3.38 -21.21 -0.89
CA LEU A 24 -2.45 -21.52 0.18
C LEU A 24 -2.46 -20.42 1.24
N PHE A 25 -3.00 -20.71 2.43
CA PHE A 25 -2.94 -19.83 3.59
C PHE A 25 -1.67 -20.04 4.44
N SER A 26 -1.08 -21.22 4.35
CA SER A 26 0.15 -21.58 5.05
C SER A 26 1.10 -22.32 4.11
N GLY A 27 2.40 -22.25 4.40
CA GLY A 27 3.41 -22.98 3.62
C GLY A 27 3.17 -24.49 3.64
N ILE A 28 3.32 -25.14 2.51
CA ILE A 28 3.27 -26.60 2.38
C ILE A 28 4.67 -27.17 2.20
N LYS A 29 4.95 -28.27 2.89
CA LYS A 29 6.27 -28.94 2.80
C LYS A 29 6.36 -29.97 1.68
N LYS A 30 5.21 -30.45 1.17
CA LYS A 30 5.12 -31.47 0.12
C LYS A 30 3.79 -31.34 -0.63
N ILE A 31 3.77 -31.71 -1.89
CA ILE A 31 2.58 -31.74 -2.75
C ILE A 31 2.38 -33.19 -3.19
N THR A 32 1.41 -33.88 -2.61
CA THR A 32 1.16 -35.33 -2.85
C THR A 32 -0.18 -35.59 -3.52
N GLY A 33 -1.04 -34.57 -3.65
CA GLY A 33 -2.41 -34.72 -4.19
C GLY A 33 -3.43 -35.30 -3.20
N LYS A 34 -3.07 -35.45 -1.91
CA LYS A 34 -3.95 -36.07 -0.91
C LYS A 34 -5.20 -35.22 -0.59
N ASN A 35 -5.08 -33.92 -0.55
CA ASN A 35 -6.18 -33.00 -0.25
C ASN A 35 -6.55 -32.16 -1.48
N TYR A 36 -7.68 -31.42 -1.38
CA TYR A 36 -8.18 -30.60 -2.50
C TYR A 36 -7.22 -29.48 -2.90
N VAL A 37 -6.54 -28.88 -1.94
CA VAL A 37 -5.56 -27.81 -2.18
C VAL A 37 -4.39 -28.32 -3.01
N GLU A 38 -3.79 -29.44 -2.59
CA GLU A 38 -2.69 -30.08 -3.34
C GLU A 38 -3.12 -30.49 -4.74
N ARG A 39 -4.33 -31.06 -4.89
CA ARG A 39 -4.85 -31.44 -6.23
C ARG A 39 -5.05 -30.23 -7.13
N ALA A 40 -5.59 -29.11 -6.58
CA ALA A 40 -5.78 -27.89 -7.34
C ALA A 40 -4.41 -27.30 -7.78
N ILE A 41 -3.42 -27.27 -6.89
CA ILE A 41 -2.06 -26.82 -7.24
C ILE A 41 -1.45 -27.68 -8.33
N LEU A 42 -1.51 -29.01 -8.18
CA LEU A 42 -1.01 -29.95 -9.22
C LEU A 42 -1.71 -29.75 -10.56
N LYS A 43 -3.03 -29.49 -10.54
CA LYS A 43 -3.80 -29.23 -11.75
C LYS A 43 -3.37 -27.92 -12.41
N ALA A 44 -3.19 -26.85 -11.64
CA ALA A 44 -2.71 -25.56 -12.15
C ALA A 44 -1.31 -25.70 -12.78
N ILE A 45 -0.37 -26.32 -12.07
CA ILE A 45 0.99 -26.55 -12.58
C ILE A 45 0.99 -27.37 -13.88
N LYS A 46 0.23 -28.50 -13.94
CA LYS A 46 0.17 -29.36 -15.12
C LYS A 46 -0.43 -28.70 -16.35
N ASN A 47 -1.23 -27.64 -16.17
CA ASN A 47 -1.88 -26.92 -17.26
C ASN A 47 -1.30 -25.50 -17.48
N ASP A 48 -0.16 -25.20 -16.86
CA ASP A 48 0.53 -23.91 -16.97
C ASP A 48 -0.38 -22.70 -16.64
N ILE A 49 -1.16 -22.85 -15.56
CA ILE A 49 -2.08 -21.81 -15.09
C ILE A 49 -1.49 -21.13 -13.86
N ALA A 50 -1.25 -19.82 -13.95
CA ALA A 50 -0.91 -19.00 -12.80
C ALA A 50 -2.17 -18.71 -11.95
N ILE A 51 -2.00 -18.68 -10.62
CA ILE A 51 -3.07 -18.28 -9.68
C ILE A 51 -2.61 -17.03 -8.94
N TYR A 52 -3.33 -15.92 -9.12
CA TYR A 52 -3.05 -14.65 -8.47
C TYR A 52 -4.14 -14.30 -7.46
N ALA A 53 -3.79 -14.29 -6.17
CA ALA A 53 -4.70 -13.91 -5.10
C ALA A 53 -4.50 -12.45 -4.68
N VAL A 54 -5.53 -11.62 -4.77
CA VAL A 54 -5.48 -10.20 -4.38
C VAL A 54 -5.67 -9.97 -2.89
N HIS A 55 -6.43 -10.81 -2.22
CA HIS A 55 -6.67 -10.88 -0.78
C HIS A 55 -6.64 -9.50 -0.08
N THR A 56 -5.83 -9.38 1.00
CA THR A 56 -5.69 -8.16 1.78
C THR A 56 -5.12 -6.95 1.01
N ALA A 57 -4.51 -7.14 -0.14
CA ALA A 57 -4.10 -6.04 -1.00
C ALA A 57 -5.31 -5.23 -1.47
N LEU A 58 -6.41 -5.91 -1.84
CA LEU A 58 -7.65 -5.27 -2.24
C LEU A 58 -8.38 -4.63 -1.05
N ASP A 59 -8.32 -5.26 0.15
CA ASP A 59 -8.91 -4.69 1.37
C ASP A 59 -8.22 -3.38 1.79
N ASN A 60 -6.91 -3.27 1.56
CA ASN A 60 -6.12 -2.08 1.89
C ASN A 60 -6.20 -0.97 0.84
N HIS A 61 -6.63 -1.29 -0.39
CA HIS A 61 -6.60 -0.33 -1.49
C HIS A 61 -7.67 0.75 -1.33
N GLN A 62 -7.32 2.02 -1.62
CA GLN A 62 -8.22 3.17 -1.47
C GLN A 62 -9.54 3.06 -2.25
N LYS A 63 -9.54 2.35 -3.39
CA LYS A 63 -10.73 2.04 -4.22
C LYS A 63 -11.16 0.58 -4.09
N GLY A 64 -10.71 -0.13 -3.05
CA GLY A 64 -10.98 -1.54 -2.82
C GLY A 64 -12.32 -1.80 -2.11
N VAL A 65 -12.47 -3.03 -1.59
CA VAL A 65 -13.73 -3.56 -1.03
C VAL A 65 -14.37 -2.61 -0.02
N ASN A 66 -13.58 -2.06 0.91
CA ASN A 66 -14.12 -1.19 1.97
C ASN A 66 -14.66 0.15 1.44
N LYS A 67 -14.06 0.68 0.36
CA LYS A 67 -14.59 1.87 -0.31
C LYS A 67 -15.90 1.57 -1.03
N ILE A 68 -15.97 0.41 -1.70
CA ILE A 68 -17.19 -0.05 -2.39
C ILE A 68 -18.34 -0.22 -1.39
N PHE A 69 -18.08 -0.76 -0.19
CA PHE A 69 -19.08 -0.84 0.87
C PHE A 69 -19.57 0.55 1.31
N CYS A 70 -18.66 1.50 1.53
CA CYS A 70 -19.06 2.87 1.87
C CYS A 70 -19.94 3.49 0.79
N ASP A 71 -19.58 3.31 -0.47
CA ASP A 71 -20.33 3.87 -1.61
C ASP A 71 -21.70 3.21 -1.77
N ALA A 72 -21.77 1.88 -1.65
CA ALA A 72 -23.02 1.13 -1.71
C ALA A 72 -24.00 1.55 -0.60
N LEU A 73 -23.50 1.81 0.60
CA LEU A 73 -24.31 2.28 1.73
C LEU A 73 -24.60 3.79 1.66
N GLY A 74 -23.98 4.54 0.75
CA GLY A 74 -24.18 5.98 0.62
C GLY A 74 -23.44 6.82 1.66
N LEU A 75 -22.40 6.26 2.31
CA LEU A 75 -21.59 6.97 3.31
C LEU A 75 -20.73 8.05 2.65
N LYS A 76 -20.76 9.25 3.23
CA LYS A 76 -19.97 10.42 2.81
C LYS A 76 -18.70 10.55 3.64
N HIS A 77 -17.74 11.34 3.13
CA HIS A 77 -16.49 11.68 3.81
C HIS A 77 -15.72 10.47 4.37
N SER A 78 -15.78 9.34 3.66
CA SER A 78 -15.18 8.11 4.14
C SER A 78 -13.65 8.19 4.16
N LYS A 79 -13.04 7.80 5.28
CA LYS A 79 -11.60 7.70 5.50
C LYS A 79 -11.21 6.31 5.98
N VAL A 80 -9.94 5.98 5.88
CA VAL A 80 -9.40 4.69 6.37
C VAL A 80 -9.62 4.58 7.89
N LEU A 81 -10.10 3.43 8.34
CA LEU A 81 -10.35 3.15 9.77
C LEU A 81 -9.04 2.81 10.50
N ILE A 82 -8.22 1.94 9.92
CA ILE A 82 -6.92 1.51 10.45
C ILE A 82 -5.86 1.82 9.40
N PRO A 83 -5.26 3.03 9.44
CA PRO A 83 -4.22 3.42 8.49
C PRO A 83 -2.99 2.52 8.54
N LYS A 84 -2.37 2.29 7.38
CA LYS A 84 -1.11 1.54 7.28
C LYS A 84 0.01 2.35 7.95
N GLU A 85 0.69 1.71 8.89
CA GLU A 85 1.88 2.23 9.58
C GLU A 85 3.16 1.68 8.94
N ASN A 86 4.28 2.35 9.19
CA ASN A 86 5.60 1.93 8.68
C ASN A 86 5.63 1.72 7.15
N TYR A 87 4.89 2.54 6.41
CA TYR A 87 4.74 2.41 4.97
C TYR A 87 5.35 3.58 4.18
N ILE A 88 5.55 4.71 4.85
CA ILE A 88 6.18 5.89 4.26
C ILE A 88 7.64 5.94 4.69
N GLN A 89 8.53 6.13 3.73
CA GLN A 89 9.95 6.32 3.94
C GLN A 89 10.38 7.70 3.44
N LYS A 90 11.52 8.20 3.94
CA LYS A 90 12.18 9.41 3.46
C LYS A 90 13.53 9.03 2.87
N LEU A 91 13.78 9.45 1.64
CA LEU A 91 15.10 9.49 1.04
C LEU A 91 15.75 10.83 1.37
N VAL A 92 17.01 10.78 1.75
CA VAL A 92 17.93 11.92 1.82
C VAL A 92 19.12 11.60 0.94
N THR A 93 19.55 12.55 0.12
CA THR A 93 20.77 12.44 -0.69
C THR A 93 21.40 13.82 -0.90
N TYR A 94 22.63 13.87 -1.36
CA TYR A 94 23.41 15.08 -1.50
C TYR A 94 24.02 15.12 -2.90
N THR A 95 23.96 16.26 -3.58
CA THR A 95 24.53 16.40 -4.92
C THR A 95 24.96 17.84 -5.19
N ILE A 96 25.77 18.04 -6.21
CA ILE A 96 26.18 19.39 -6.65
C ILE A 96 24.97 20.18 -7.19
N PRO A 97 24.95 21.51 -7.08
CA PRO A 97 23.85 22.36 -7.53
C PRO A 97 23.42 22.10 -8.98
N GLU A 98 24.34 21.84 -9.88
CA GLU A 98 24.09 21.61 -11.31
C GLU A 98 23.32 20.33 -11.59
N ASN A 99 23.40 19.35 -10.71
CA ASN A 99 22.71 18.05 -10.87
C ASN A 99 21.35 17.96 -10.17
N VAL A 100 20.99 18.93 -9.34
CA VAL A 100 19.77 18.90 -8.49
C VAL A 100 18.52 18.65 -9.32
N GLU A 101 18.31 19.43 -10.37
CA GLU A 101 17.08 19.34 -11.17
C GLU A 101 16.95 17.97 -11.86
N LYS A 102 18.02 17.51 -12.50
CA LYS A 102 18.06 16.21 -13.17
C LYS A 102 17.78 15.06 -12.20
N LEU A 103 18.48 15.04 -11.07
CA LEU A 103 18.36 13.98 -10.06
C LEU A 103 16.95 13.98 -9.44
N ARG A 104 16.45 15.16 -9.03
CA ARG A 104 15.13 15.32 -8.44
C ARG A 104 14.03 14.83 -9.38
N ASN A 105 14.06 15.24 -10.65
CA ASN A 105 13.06 14.81 -11.64
C ASN A 105 13.10 13.29 -11.86
N ALA A 106 14.29 12.68 -11.93
CA ALA A 106 14.42 11.22 -12.04
C ALA A 106 13.83 10.48 -10.82
N LEU A 107 13.94 11.05 -9.63
CA LEU A 107 13.35 10.49 -8.41
C LEU A 107 11.82 10.66 -8.39
N PHE A 108 11.27 11.77 -8.88
CA PHE A 108 9.84 11.97 -9.06
C PHE A 108 9.26 10.97 -10.08
N ASP A 109 9.89 10.79 -11.22
CA ASP A 109 9.53 9.79 -12.24
C ASP A 109 9.56 8.35 -11.68
N ALA A 110 10.41 8.11 -10.69
CA ALA A 110 10.46 6.85 -9.97
C ALA A 110 9.33 6.68 -8.95
N GLY A 111 8.57 7.74 -8.63
CA GLY A 111 7.42 7.76 -7.75
C GLY A 111 7.68 8.32 -6.35
N ALA A 112 8.79 9.03 -6.14
CA ALA A 112 9.01 9.78 -4.91
C ALA A 112 8.25 11.12 -4.94
N GLY A 113 8.08 11.77 -3.77
CA GLY A 113 7.55 13.12 -3.67
C GLY A 113 6.03 13.25 -3.66
N THR A 114 5.27 12.16 -3.42
CA THR A 114 3.81 12.28 -3.28
C THR A 114 3.42 12.46 -1.81
N ILE A 115 2.67 13.52 -1.51
CA ILE A 115 2.11 13.80 -0.17
C ILE A 115 0.62 14.15 -0.31
N GLY A 116 -0.26 13.20 -0.01
CA GLY A 116 -1.71 13.38 -0.13
C GLY A 116 -2.13 13.66 -1.58
N ASN A 117 -2.57 14.90 -1.85
CA ASN A 117 -2.99 15.35 -3.17
C ASN A 117 -1.90 16.19 -3.88
N TYR A 118 -0.70 16.23 -3.35
CA TYR A 118 0.44 16.97 -3.94
C TYR A 118 1.46 15.99 -4.49
N GLU A 119 1.95 16.28 -5.68
CA GLU A 119 2.99 15.54 -6.37
C GLU A 119 4.28 16.39 -6.38
N ASP A 120 5.41 15.77 -6.70
CA ASP A 120 6.72 16.43 -6.86
C ASP A 120 7.18 17.21 -5.62
N CYS A 121 6.81 16.73 -4.44
CA CYS A 121 7.20 17.33 -3.18
C CYS A 121 8.63 16.92 -2.80
N SER A 122 9.50 17.90 -2.67
CA SER A 122 10.84 17.75 -2.10
C SER A 122 11.18 18.94 -1.23
N PHE A 123 12.14 18.76 -0.33
CA PHE A 123 12.76 19.86 0.39
C PHE A 123 14.25 19.85 0.08
N ASN A 124 14.77 20.99 -0.36
CA ASN A 124 16.18 21.13 -0.69
C ASN A 124 16.82 22.16 0.24
N SER A 125 18.00 21.85 0.76
CA SER A 125 18.79 22.78 1.56
C SER A 125 20.24 22.78 1.12
N LYS A 126 20.82 23.97 1.08
CA LYS A 126 22.23 24.17 0.75
C LYS A 126 23.12 23.86 1.96
N GLY A 127 24.23 23.21 1.69
CA GLY A 127 25.23 22.87 2.70
C GLY A 127 26.62 22.76 2.09
N ILE A 128 27.56 22.33 2.90
CA ILE A 128 28.94 22.04 2.49
C ILE A 128 29.19 20.56 2.78
N GLY A 129 29.47 19.77 1.73
CA GLY A 129 29.97 18.42 1.84
C GLY A 129 31.49 18.40 1.94
N THR A 130 32.03 17.43 2.67
CA THR A 130 33.50 17.26 2.81
C THR A 130 33.87 15.80 2.57
N TYR A 131 34.98 15.58 1.86
CA TYR A 131 35.51 14.24 1.63
C TYR A 131 36.99 14.28 1.28
N MET A 132 37.64 13.13 1.31
CA MET A 132 38.98 12.89 0.79
C MET A 132 39.02 11.54 0.09
N GLY A 133 39.31 11.51 -1.20
CA GLY A 133 39.42 10.28 -1.98
C GLY A 133 40.70 9.50 -1.68
N ASN A 134 40.66 8.18 -1.72
CA ASN A 134 41.81 7.29 -1.62
C ASN A 134 42.29 6.81 -3.00
N GLU A 135 43.25 5.87 -3.05
CA GLU A 135 43.83 5.35 -4.29
C GLU A 135 42.83 4.67 -5.24
N ASN A 136 41.67 4.22 -4.73
CA ASN A 136 40.66 3.52 -5.52
C ASN A 136 39.50 4.42 -5.96
N SER A 137 39.51 5.68 -5.55
CA SER A 137 38.46 6.63 -5.88
C SER A 137 38.70 7.34 -7.21
N ASN A 138 37.62 7.82 -7.82
CA ASN A 138 37.64 8.71 -8.99
C ASN A 138 36.66 9.87 -8.73
N PRO A 139 37.06 10.85 -7.92
CA PRO A 139 36.18 11.93 -7.49
C PRO A 139 35.72 12.80 -8.67
N GLU A 140 34.47 13.24 -8.66
CA GLU A 140 33.90 14.20 -9.63
C GLU A 140 34.51 15.60 -9.47
N ILE A 141 34.89 15.97 -8.23
CA ILE A 141 35.50 17.26 -7.89
C ILE A 141 36.73 17.00 -7.03
N GLY A 142 37.83 17.75 -7.28
CA GLY A 142 39.10 17.60 -6.57
C GLY A 142 39.92 16.40 -7.04
N GLU A 143 41.01 16.13 -6.32
CA GLU A 143 41.93 15.04 -6.61
C GLU A 143 42.01 14.01 -5.48
N ARG A 144 42.60 12.84 -5.77
CA ARG A 144 42.88 11.81 -4.77
C ARG A 144 43.80 12.33 -3.68
N PHE A 145 43.55 11.94 -2.43
CA PHE A 145 44.33 12.35 -1.25
C PHE A 145 44.26 13.85 -0.92
N GLU A 146 43.40 14.60 -1.61
CA GLU A 146 43.09 15.97 -1.30
C GLU A 146 41.84 16.08 -0.45
N PHE A 147 41.86 16.93 0.60
CA PHE A 147 40.67 17.24 1.37
C PHE A 147 39.83 18.27 0.61
N VAL A 148 38.62 17.89 0.23
CA VAL A 148 37.71 18.71 -0.56
C VAL A 148 36.58 19.22 0.32
N GLU A 149 36.32 20.52 0.24
CA GLU A 149 35.08 21.17 0.70
C GLU A 149 34.34 21.68 -0.53
N ASN A 150 33.08 21.20 -0.69
CA ASN A 150 32.27 21.55 -1.84
C ASN A 150 30.86 21.94 -1.46
N GLU A 151 30.27 22.88 -2.19
CA GLU A 151 28.86 23.22 -2.04
C GLU A 151 27.99 22.05 -2.52
N GLU A 152 27.08 21.61 -1.67
CA GLU A 152 26.14 20.57 -1.98
C GLU A 152 24.71 20.96 -1.64
N ILE A 153 23.77 20.39 -2.36
CA ILE A 153 22.35 20.49 -2.08
C ILE A 153 21.89 19.17 -1.51
N LYS A 154 21.43 19.20 -0.28
CA LYS A 154 20.69 18.11 0.35
C LYS A 154 19.29 18.06 -0.25
N ILE A 155 18.87 16.91 -0.77
CA ILE A 155 17.54 16.65 -1.31
C ILE A 155 16.83 15.69 -0.37
N GLU A 156 15.65 16.06 0.11
CA GLU A 156 14.80 15.23 0.97
C GLU A 156 13.44 15.04 0.30
N MET A 157 12.97 13.80 0.22
CA MET A 157 11.64 13.49 -0.29
C MET A 157 11.07 12.22 0.33
N THR A 158 9.75 12.15 0.45
CA THR A 158 9.07 10.95 0.95
C THR A 158 8.63 10.05 -0.19
N PHE A 159 8.47 8.77 0.11
CA PHE A 159 7.99 7.78 -0.85
C PHE A 159 7.36 6.57 -0.12
N GLU A 160 6.56 5.81 -0.86
CA GLU A 160 5.99 4.57 -0.35
C GLU A 160 7.02 3.43 -0.40
N LYS A 161 7.12 2.68 0.69
CA LYS A 161 8.13 1.63 0.89
C LYS A 161 8.29 0.65 -0.27
N HIS A 162 7.20 0.31 -0.96
CA HIS A 162 7.26 -0.63 -2.09
C HIS A 162 8.01 -0.07 -3.31
N LEU A 163 8.22 1.25 -3.40
CA LEU A 163 8.93 1.92 -4.47
C LEU A 163 10.44 2.01 -4.22
N GLN A 164 10.94 1.61 -3.04
CA GLN A 164 12.34 1.79 -2.64
C GLN A 164 13.32 1.28 -3.69
N GLY A 165 13.12 0.08 -4.23
CA GLY A 165 14.02 -0.49 -5.25
C GLY A 165 14.03 0.33 -6.56
N LYS A 166 12.87 0.86 -6.99
CA LYS A 166 12.77 1.70 -8.18
C LYS A 166 13.46 3.04 -7.97
N ILE A 167 13.26 3.64 -6.79
CA ILE A 167 13.84 4.94 -6.42
C ILE A 167 15.36 4.83 -6.29
N LEU A 168 15.89 3.80 -5.61
CA LEU A 168 17.33 3.60 -5.51
C LEU A 168 17.97 3.35 -6.88
N LYS A 169 17.31 2.61 -7.76
CA LYS A 169 17.79 2.45 -9.14
C LYS A 169 17.85 3.78 -9.90
N ALA A 170 16.85 4.65 -9.71
CA ALA A 170 16.84 5.98 -10.31
C ALA A 170 17.93 6.88 -9.71
N LEU A 171 18.13 6.84 -8.38
CA LEU A 171 19.17 7.54 -7.66
C LEU A 171 20.55 7.22 -8.24
N PHE A 172 20.96 5.93 -8.21
CA PHE A 172 22.28 5.52 -8.67
C PHE A 172 22.53 5.76 -10.17
N LYS A 173 21.49 5.69 -11.00
CA LYS A 173 21.61 5.94 -12.43
C LYS A 173 21.83 7.43 -12.77
N ASN A 174 21.30 8.34 -11.98
CA ASN A 174 21.26 9.77 -12.29
C ASN A 174 22.16 10.62 -11.39
N HIS A 175 22.81 10.00 -10.41
CA HIS A 175 23.78 10.67 -9.56
C HIS A 175 25.10 10.89 -10.32
N VAL A 176 25.80 11.97 -9.98
CA VAL A 176 27.11 12.29 -10.58
C VAL A 176 28.26 11.60 -9.83
N TYR A 177 28.08 11.31 -8.55
CA TYR A 177 29.12 10.66 -7.74
C TYR A 177 29.15 9.15 -7.98
N GLU A 178 30.36 8.57 -8.02
CA GLU A 178 30.56 7.12 -8.10
C GLU A 178 30.09 6.40 -6.83
N GLU A 179 30.32 7.01 -5.66
CA GLU A 179 29.84 6.55 -4.36
C GLU A 179 28.77 7.52 -3.85
N VAL A 180 27.51 7.09 -3.92
CA VAL A 180 26.37 7.96 -3.61
C VAL A 180 26.10 7.99 -2.12
N ALA A 181 26.20 9.15 -1.50
CA ALA A 181 25.76 9.37 -0.13
C ALA A 181 24.22 9.48 -0.09
N TYR A 182 23.57 8.58 0.62
CA TYR A 182 22.12 8.61 0.82
C TYR A 182 21.71 7.93 2.13
N GLU A 183 20.58 8.33 2.67
CA GLU A 183 19.94 7.70 3.82
C GLU A 183 18.47 7.41 3.52
N ILE A 184 17.95 6.33 4.10
CA ILE A 184 16.53 6.01 4.10
C ILE A 184 16.04 5.92 5.55
N TYR A 185 15.12 6.83 5.89
CA TYR A 185 14.46 6.84 7.18
C TYR A 185 13.07 6.24 7.09
N GLN A 186 12.75 5.30 7.99
CA GLN A 186 11.38 4.87 8.18
C GLN A 186 10.62 5.94 8.97
N LEU A 187 9.49 6.41 8.43
CA LEU A 187 8.65 7.39 9.09
C LEU A 187 7.49 6.73 9.85
N GLU A 188 7.13 7.30 10.99
CA GLU A 188 5.93 6.91 11.77
C GLU A 188 4.63 7.45 11.19
N ASN A 189 4.70 8.26 10.16
CA ASN A 189 3.55 8.82 9.47
C ASN A 189 2.63 7.70 8.97
N LYS A 190 1.34 7.80 9.34
CA LYS A 190 0.31 6.88 8.88
C LYS A 190 -0.10 7.21 7.46
N HIS A 191 -0.27 6.18 6.62
CA HIS A 191 -0.72 6.39 5.25
C HIS A 191 -2.21 6.75 5.20
N GLN A 192 -2.56 7.90 4.61
CA GLN A 192 -3.93 8.43 4.64
C GLN A 192 -4.94 7.62 3.81
N ASN A 193 -4.48 6.97 2.73
CA ASN A 193 -5.33 6.31 1.75
C ASN A 193 -5.22 4.78 1.75
N ILE A 194 -4.18 4.21 2.39
CA ILE A 194 -3.93 2.77 2.47
C ILE A 194 -4.14 2.30 3.91
N GLY A 195 -4.91 1.24 4.08
CA GLY A 195 -5.19 0.65 5.39
C GLY A 195 -6.46 -0.19 5.38
N LEU A 196 -6.81 -0.76 6.52
CA LEU A 196 -7.93 -1.68 6.67
C LEU A 196 -9.19 -0.96 7.14
N GLY A 197 -10.32 -1.35 6.57
CA GLY A 197 -11.60 -0.76 6.88
C GLY A 197 -11.74 0.69 6.48
N ARG A 198 -12.94 1.20 6.55
CA ARG A 198 -13.24 2.62 6.36
C ARG A 198 -14.29 3.06 7.36
N VAL A 199 -14.31 4.34 7.69
CA VAL A 199 -15.36 4.98 8.48
C VAL A 199 -15.90 6.16 7.67
N GLY A 200 -17.22 6.27 7.60
CA GLY A 200 -17.92 7.36 6.90
C GLY A 200 -19.20 7.74 7.63
N GLU A 201 -19.91 8.72 7.12
CA GLU A 201 -21.11 9.27 7.77
C GLU A 201 -22.28 9.33 6.79
N PHE A 202 -23.48 9.05 7.29
CA PHE A 202 -24.71 9.40 6.58
C PHE A 202 -24.96 10.90 6.67
N GLU A 203 -25.57 11.46 5.63
CA GLU A 203 -26.00 12.86 5.65
C GLU A 203 -27.05 13.07 6.74
N ASN A 204 -28.04 12.19 6.82
CA ASN A 204 -29.07 12.16 7.85
C ASN A 204 -28.94 10.88 8.69
N PRO A 205 -29.04 10.95 10.03
CA PRO A 205 -29.03 9.76 10.87
C PRO A 205 -30.21 8.82 10.55
N LEU A 206 -29.98 7.53 10.65
CA LEU A 206 -30.98 6.48 10.49
C LEU A 206 -31.30 5.87 11.86
N SER A 207 -32.49 5.31 12.03
CA SER A 207 -32.75 4.37 13.12
C SER A 207 -31.96 3.07 12.92
N GLU A 208 -31.73 2.31 13.97
CA GLU A 208 -31.04 1.00 13.89
C GLU A 208 -31.76 0.04 12.93
N THR A 209 -33.09 0.05 12.91
CA THR A 209 -33.88 -0.80 12.02
C THR A 209 -33.72 -0.38 10.56
N GLU A 210 -33.81 0.91 10.25
CA GLU A 210 -33.60 1.43 8.90
C GLU A 210 -32.19 1.13 8.41
N PHE A 211 -31.19 1.27 9.28
CA PHE A 211 -29.81 0.93 8.95
C PHE A 211 -29.64 -0.55 8.59
N LEU A 212 -30.18 -1.48 9.39
CA LEU A 212 -30.11 -2.90 9.10
C LEU A 212 -30.85 -3.26 7.80
N GLN A 213 -32.00 -2.64 7.54
CA GLN A 213 -32.72 -2.83 6.28
C GLN A 213 -31.91 -2.31 5.09
N LEU A 214 -31.30 -1.14 5.20
CA LEU A 214 -30.41 -0.57 4.18
C LEU A 214 -29.23 -1.50 3.88
N VAL A 215 -28.56 -2.03 4.92
CA VAL A 215 -27.44 -2.98 4.76
C VAL A 215 -27.91 -4.24 4.03
N LYS A 216 -29.05 -4.80 4.41
CA LYS A 216 -29.62 -5.99 3.79
C LYS A 216 -29.90 -5.78 2.31
N GLU A 217 -30.51 -4.67 1.95
CA GLU A 217 -30.85 -4.33 0.57
C GLU A 217 -29.61 -4.03 -0.29
N LYS A 218 -28.72 -3.18 0.22
CA LYS A 218 -27.55 -2.73 -0.55
C LYS A 218 -26.49 -3.80 -0.73
N LEU A 219 -26.34 -4.69 0.25
CA LEU A 219 -25.39 -5.80 0.18
C LEU A 219 -26.02 -7.11 -0.30
N GLN A 220 -27.33 -7.10 -0.61
CA GLN A 220 -28.09 -8.25 -1.12
C GLN A 220 -27.91 -9.50 -0.26
N CYS A 221 -28.04 -9.35 1.07
CA CYS A 221 -27.89 -10.46 2.01
C CYS A 221 -29.23 -10.86 2.62
N ASP A 222 -29.45 -12.18 2.77
CA ASP A 222 -30.72 -12.75 3.31
C ASP A 222 -30.85 -12.55 4.81
N GLY A 223 -29.75 -12.46 5.54
CA GLY A 223 -29.75 -12.34 7.01
C GLY A 223 -28.57 -11.50 7.53
N ILE A 224 -28.81 -10.79 8.62
CA ILE A 224 -27.80 -9.98 9.32
C ILE A 224 -27.74 -10.45 10.77
N ARG A 225 -26.51 -10.63 11.28
CA ARG A 225 -26.26 -10.82 12.70
C ARG A 225 -25.89 -9.48 13.31
N HIS A 226 -26.55 -9.08 14.38
CA HIS A 226 -26.31 -7.82 15.06
C HIS A 226 -26.30 -7.99 16.59
N SER A 227 -25.75 -7.04 17.30
CA SER A 227 -25.88 -6.92 18.76
C SER A 227 -27.27 -6.46 19.16
N ALA A 228 -27.57 -6.45 20.45
CA ALA A 228 -28.81 -5.82 20.94
C ALA A 228 -28.85 -4.34 20.51
N PHE A 229 -30.04 -3.85 20.22
CA PHE A 229 -30.27 -2.44 19.92
C PHE A 229 -29.93 -1.56 21.12
N THR A 230 -29.33 -0.41 20.83
CA THR A 230 -28.93 0.59 21.84
C THR A 230 -29.97 1.68 21.99
N GLY A 231 -30.95 1.78 21.07
CA GLY A 231 -31.94 2.85 20.97
C GLY A 231 -31.36 4.18 20.46
N LYS A 232 -30.16 4.16 19.87
CA LYS A 232 -29.49 5.35 19.31
C LYS A 232 -29.65 5.40 17.80
N SER A 233 -29.58 6.60 17.25
CA SER A 233 -29.52 6.78 15.80
C SER A 233 -28.12 6.46 15.28
N ILE A 234 -28.05 5.95 14.05
CA ILE A 234 -26.84 5.59 13.34
C ILE A 234 -26.50 6.70 12.34
N LYS A 235 -25.44 7.42 12.58
CA LYS A 235 -24.90 8.43 11.65
C LYS A 235 -23.54 8.06 11.12
N LYS A 236 -22.65 7.60 12.00
CA LYS A 236 -21.28 7.26 11.67
C LYS A 236 -21.07 5.76 11.65
N VAL A 237 -20.61 5.23 10.53
CA VAL A 237 -20.51 3.79 10.30
C VAL A 237 -19.09 3.40 9.93
N ALA A 238 -18.57 2.36 10.60
CA ALA A 238 -17.32 1.71 10.25
C ALA A 238 -17.62 0.43 9.44
N VAL A 239 -16.91 0.25 8.34
CA VAL A 239 -17.04 -0.92 7.48
C VAL A 239 -15.71 -1.64 7.32
N LEU A 240 -15.74 -2.97 7.35
CA LEU A 240 -14.57 -3.81 7.10
C LEU A 240 -15.01 -5.13 6.44
N GLY A 241 -14.44 -5.42 5.27
CA GLY A 241 -14.64 -6.69 4.58
C GLY A 241 -13.88 -7.83 5.27
N GLY A 242 -14.46 -9.03 5.28
CA GLY A 242 -13.86 -10.22 5.86
C GLY A 242 -14.03 -10.35 7.38
N SER A 243 -13.06 -10.94 8.07
CA SER A 243 -13.09 -11.16 9.52
C SER A 243 -12.71 -9.88 10.26
N GLY A 244 -13.72 -9.10 10.68
CA GLY A 244 -13.57 -7.75 11.22
C GLY A 244 -13.40 -7.64 12.74
N SER A 245 -13.46 -8.73 13.51
CA SER A 245 -13.50 -8.69 14.99
C SER A 245 -12.31 -7.93 15.62
N PHE A 246 -11.13 -7.96 15.02
CA PHE A 246 -9.95 -7.25 15.50
C PHE A 246 -10.08 -5.72 15.40
N ALA A 247 -10.95 -5.22 14.49
CA ALA A 247 -11.13 -3.80 14.22
C ALA A 247 -12.21 -3.12 15.10
N ILE A 248 -12.93 -3.88 15.94
CA ILE A 248 -14.02 -3.35 16.78
C ILE A 248 -13.52 -2.20 17.66
N LYS A 249 -12.35 -2.35 18.29
CA LYS A 249 -11.77 -1.28 19.12
C LYS A 249 -11.48 -0.01 18.32
N ASN A 250 -11.01 -0.15 17.09
CA ASN A 250 -10.74 0.97 16.20
C ASN A 250 -12.04 1.65 15.75
N ALA A 251 -13.11 0.88 15.47
CA ALA A 251 -14.42 1.42 15.16
C ALA A 251 -14.97 2.25 16.33
N ILE A 252 -14.95 1.70 17.55
CA ILE A 252 -15.37 2.41 18.77
C ILE A 252 -14.54 3.68 18.97
N SER A 253 -13.21 3.61 18.86
CA SER A 253 -12.31 4.76 19.01
C SER A 253 -12.51 5.83 17.94
N SER A 254 -13.01 5.44 16.76
CA SER A 254 -13.36 6.39 15.70
C SER A 254 -14.67 7.14 15.98
N GLY A 255 -15.42 6.73 16.99
CA GLY A 255 -16.76 7.23 17.31
C GLY A 255 -17.83 6.72 16.34
N ALA A 256 -17.66 5.52 15.75
CA ALA A 256 -18.71 4.90 14.94
C ALA A 256 -19.86 4.42 15.82
N ASP A 257 -21.09 4.61 15.33
CA ASP A 257 -22.33 4.15 15.97
C ASP A 257 -22.62 2.69 15.60
N ALA A 258 -22.15 2.26 14.41
CA ALA A 258 -22.26 0.89 13.88
C ALA A 258 -21.03 0.52 13.05
#